data_79b7834bef404a2afaabc710de723b33
#
_entry.id   79b7834bef404a2afaabc710de723b33
#
_cell.length_a   1.000
_cell.length_b   1.000
_cell.length_c   1.000
_cell.angle_alpha   90.00
_cell.angle_beta   90.00
_cell.angle_gamma   90.00
#
_symmetry.space_group_name_H-M   'P 1'
#
loop_
_entity.id
_entity.type
_entity.pdbx_description
1 polymer ?
#
loop_
_entity_poly.entity_id
_entity_poly.type
_entity_poly.pdbx_seq_one_letter_code
_entity_poly.pdbx_strand_id
1 'polypeptide(L)'
;MGAPTLSDGEIVLRMRRASDAAAIARASHDPETRRRLDDVPPAPASERDGARRAEEQWSAGTGVPFVIADASDDRPLGLLNLQLGDDEGAASLAVSVFPEARGRGVASRALRLGAEWGLRELGLARVAAEAAVDNDASIRAIEKAGFVREGILRAHCETHGERHDCVMFSLVPSDL
;
A
#
# COMPACT_ATOMS: atom_id res chain seq x y z
N MET A 1 -13.26 -14.71 -9.65
CA MET A 1 -11.90 -15.15 -9.27
C MET A 1 -11.74 -14.82 -7.79
N GLY A 2 -11.23 -15.75 -6.95
CA GLY A 2 -11.01 -15.46 -5.51
C GLY A 2 -9.99 -14.35 -5.34
N ALA A 3 -10.09 -13.62 -4.21
CA ALA A 3 -9.11 -12.57 -3.90
C ALA A 3 -7.70 -13.15 -3.77
N PRO A 4 -6.66 -12.47 -4.28
CA PRO A 4 -5.30 -13.00 -4.29
C PRO A 4 -4.71 -13.08 -2.87
N THR A 5 -3.85 -14.08 -2.67
CA THR A 5 -2.95 -14.17 -1.52
C THR A 5 -1.55 -14.36 -2.05
N LEU A 6 -0.63 -13.44 -1.69
CA LEU A 6 0.74 -13.41 -2.19
C LEU A 6 1.70 -13.55 -1.02
N SER A 7 2.84 -14.23 -1.22
CA SER A 7 3.85 -14.36 -0.16
C SER A 7 5.26 -14.40 -0.74
N ASP A 8 6.21 -13.84 0.00
CA ASP A 8 7.65 -13.96 -0.23
C ASP A 8 8.35 -14.83 0.84
N GLY A 9 7.57 -15.48 1.70
CA GLY A 9 8.05 -16.32 2.80
C GLY A 9 8.25 -15.57 4.13
N GLU A 10 8.36 -14.24 4.12
CA GLU A 10 8.50 -13.39 5.31
C GLU A 10 7.19 -12.63 5.60
N ILE A 11 6.52 -12.16 4.54
CA ILE A 11 5.24 -11.50 4.61
C ILE A 11 4.21 -12.17 3.72
N VAL A 12 2.94 -11.94 4.05
CA VAL A 12 1.79 -12.31 3.24
C VAL A 12 0.97 -11.06 2.93
N LEU A 13 0.65 -10.85 1.66
CA LEU A 13 -0.39 -9.90 1.25
C LEU A 13 -1.70 -10.67 1.07
N ARG A 14 -2.69 -10.32 1.84
CA ARG A 14 -4.01 -10.95 1.80
C ARG A 14 -5.12 -9.92 1.94
N MET A 15 -6.31 -10.28 1.55
CA MET A 15 -7.47 -9.42 1.75
C MET A 15 -7.70 -9.11 3.23
N ARG A 16 -8.24 -7.94 3.48
CA ARG A 16 -8.59 -7.44 4.80
C ARG A 16 -9.69 -8.30 5.44
N ARG A 17 -9.52 -8.67 6.70
CA ARG A 17 -10.49 -9.43 7.50
C ARG A 17 -11.03 -8.57 8.63
N ALA A 18 -12.21 -8.91 9.15
CA ALA A 18 -12.78 -8.22 10.31
C ALA A 18 -11.89 -8.33 11.56
N SER A 19 -11.10 -9.41 11.69
CA SER A 19 -10.13 -9.60 12.78
C SER A 19 -8.98 -8.60 12.77
N ASP A 20 -8.69 -7.96 11.62
CA ASP A 20 -7.61 -6.96 11.50
C ASP A 20 -8.00 -5.60 12.09
N ALA A 21 -9.29 -5.37 12.32
CA ALA A 21 -9.85 -4.08 12.73
C ALA A 21 -9.15 -3.46 13.96
N ALA A 22 -8.89 -4.28 14.98
CA ALA A 22 -8.24 -3.80 16.19
C ALA A 22 -6.79 -3.36 15.98
N ALA A 23 -6.03 -4.05 15.12
CA ALA A 23 -4.66 -3.68 14.79
C ALA A 23 -4.62 -2.39 13.96
N ILE A 24 -5.50 -2.27 12.98
CA ILE A 24 -5.62 -1.07 12.13
C ILE A 24 -6.02 0.14 12.98
N ALA A 25 -7.01 -0.01 13.86
CA ALA A 25 -7.43 1.07 14.76
C ALA A 25 -6.30 1.53 15.68
N ARG A 26 -5.49 0.62 16.24
CA ARG A 26 -4.30 1.00 17.03
C ARG A 26 -3.29 1.79 16.20
N ALA A 27 -2.97 1.31 15.00
CA ALA A 27 -2.01 1.97 14.11
C ALA A 27 -2.48 3.38 13.68
N SER A 28 -3.79 3.60 13.53
CA SER A 28 -4.36 4.89 13.16
C SER A 28 -4.19 5.98 14.23
N HIS A 29 -3.89 5.61 15.49
CA HIS A 29 -3.62 6.55 16.57
C HIS A 29 -2.15 6.96 16.65
N ASP A 30 -1.27 6.31 15.88
CA ASP A 30 0.15 6.67 15.85
C ASP A 30 0.36 8.07 15.25
N PRO A 31 1.14 8.94 15.91
CA PRO A 31 1.35 10.34 15.47
C PRO A 31 1.95 10.44 14.06
N GLU A 32 2.90 9.57 13.72
CA GLU A 32 3.52 9.60 12.39
C GLU A 32 2.53 9.14 11.29
N THR A 33 1.74 8.10 11.57
CA THR A 33 0.65 7.68 10.68
C THR A 33 -0.32 8.82 10.43
N ARG A 34 -0.76 9.51 11.50
CA ARG A 34 -1.67 10.66 11.39
C ARG A 34 -1.08 11.83 10.64
N ARG A 35 0.20 12.07 10.78
CA ARG A 35 0.90 13.14 10.07
C ARG A 35 0.95 12.89 8.55
N ARG A 36 0.99 11.63 8.13
CA ARG A 36 1.20 11.23 6.73
C ARG A 36 -0.07 10.84 5.98
N LEU A 37 -1.15 10.56 6.69
CA LEU A 37 -2.41 10.10 6.10
C LEU A 37 -3.57 11.01 6.52
N ASP A 38 -4.37 11.44 5.53
CA ASP A 38 -5.59 12.21 5.76
C ASP A 38 -6.69 11.36 6.40
N ASP A 39 -6.85 10.15 5.89
CA ASP A 39 -7.82 9.20 6.40
C ASP A 39 -7.25 8.41 7.57
N VAL A 40 -7.37 8.98 8.76
CA VAL A 40 -7.27 8.19 9.98
C VAL A 40 -8.53 7.34 10.06
N PRO A 41 -8.44 6.00 9.95
CA PRO A 41 -9.63 5.16 10.06
C PRO A 41 -10.39 5.51 11.35
N PRO A 42 -11.69 5.78 11.26
CA PRO A 42 -12.47 6.07 12.46
C PRO A 42 -12.62 4.82 13.34
N ALA A 43 -13.28 4.94 14.47
CA ALA A 43 -13.48 3.95 15.52
C ALA A 43 -13.76 2.48 15.07
N PRO A 44 -13.51 1.47 15.93
CA PRO A 44 -13.56 0.02 15.60
C PRO A 44 -14.78 -0.50 14.84
N ALA A 45 -15.93 0.16 14.94
CA ALA A 45 -17.15 -0.24 14.24
C ALA A 45 -17.06 -0.04 12.71
N SER A 46 -16.35 0.99 12.25
CA SER A 46 -16.15 1.25 10.81
C SER A 46 -15.08 0.35 10.19
N GLU A 47 -14.22 -0.24 11.01
CA GLU A 47 -13.22 -1.18 10.54
C GLU A 47 -13.78 -2.56 10.15
N ARG A 48 -14.90 -2.98 10.77
CA ARG A 48 -15.65 -4.17 10.32
C ARG A 48 -16.22 -3.96 8.92
N ASP A 49 -16.64 -2.73 8.61
CA ASP A 49 -17.04 -2.34 7.27
C ASP A 49 -15.84 -2.27 6.31
N GLY A 50 -14.64 -2.11 6.81
CA GLY A 50 -13.42 -2.10 6.00
C GLY A 50 -13.17 -3.42 5.26
N ALA A 51 -13.44 -4.58 5.87
CA ALA A 51 -13.34 -5.88 5.21
C ALA A 51 -14.36 -6.01 4.07
N ARG A 52 -15.60 -5.59 4.32
CA ARG A 52 -16.66 -5.57 3.30
C ARG A 52 -16.32 -4.63 2.13
N ARG A 53 -15.87 -3.40 2.42
CA ARG A 53 -15.43 -2.46 1.38
C ARG A 53 -14.26 -2.98 0.57
N ALA A 54 -13.32 -3.70 1.21
CA ALA A 54 -12.22 -4.33 0.50
C ALA A 54 -12.69 -5.37 -0.52
N GLU A 55 -13.67 -6.18 -0.13
CA GLU A 55 -14.26 -7.17 -1.02
C GLU A 55 -15.08 -6.53 -2.16
N GLU A 56 -15.80 -5.45 -1.85
CA GLU A 56 -16.53 -4.65 -2.84
C GLU A 56 -15.56 -4.00 -3.85
N GLN A 57 -14.46 -3.42 -3.40
CA GLN A 57 -13.44 -2.80 -4.25
C GLN A 57 -12.79 -3.84 -5.18
N TRP A 58 -12.44 -5.00 -4.66
CA TRP A 58 -11.93 -6.13 -5.46
C TRP A 58 -12.95 -6.59 -6.50
N SER A 59 -14.21 -6.80 -6.08
CA SER A 59 -15.29 -7.26 -6.95
C SER A 59 -15.65 -6.25 -8.04
N ALA A 60 -15.49 -4.96 -7.74
CA ALA A 60 -15.70 -3.87 -8.70
C ALA A 60 -14.51 -3.71 -9.68
N GLY A 61 -13.38 -4.37 -9.43
CA GLY A 61 -12.18 -4.24 -10.26
C GLY A 61 -11.51 -2.88 -10.16
N THR A 62 -11.71 -2.13 -9.06
CA THR A 62 -11.13 -0.79 -8.87
C THR A 62 -9.82 -0.83 -8.07
N GLY A 63 -9.48 -1.97 -7.47
CA GLY A 63 -8.23 -2.14 -6.74
C GLY A 63 -8.23 -3.30 -5.76
N VAL A 64 -7.10 -3.48 -5.07
CA VAL A 64 -6.90 -4.54 -4.08
C VAL A 64 -6.34 -3.96 -2.79
N PRO A 65 -7.18 -3.79 -1.75
CA PRO A 65 -6.74 -3.34 -0.44
C PRO A 65 -6.23 -4.52 0.39
N PHE A 66 -4.93 -4.77 0.32
CA PHE A 66 -4.26 -5.82 1.09
C PHE A 66 -3.99 -5.41 2.54
N VAL A 67 -4.03 -6.39 3.42
CA VAL A 67 -3.30 -6.39 4.69
C VAL A 67 -1.94 -7.04 4.44
N ILE A 68 -0.88 -6.41 4.93
CA ILE A 68 0.44 -7.00 5.03
C ILE A 68 0.47 -7.76 6.36
N ALA A 69 0.64 -9.06 6.32
CA ALA A 69 0.70 -9.91 7.51
C ALA A 69 2.06 -10.61 7.61
N ASP A 70 2.45 -10.98 8.83
CA ASP A 70 3.62 -11.81 9.09
C ASP A 70 3.35 -13.24 8.58
N ALA A 71 4.28 -13.82 7.83
CA ALA A 71 4.07 -15.15 7.25
C ALA A 71 4.04 -16.27 8.29
N SER A 72 4.60 -16.04 9.49
CA SER A 72 4.70 -17.05 10.54
C SER A 72 3.46 -17.16 11.42
N ASP A 73 2.79 -16.04 11.72
CA ASP A 73 1.68 -15.99 12.68
C ASP A 73 0.43 -15.24 12.19
N ASP A 74 0.44 -14.79 10.93
CA ASP A 74 -0.64 -14.04 10.25
C ASP A 74 -0.98 -12.68 10.92
N ARG A 75 -0.10 -12.17 11.79
CA ARG A 75 -0.28 -10.91 12.50
C ARG A 75 -0.18 -9.73 11.52
N PRO A 76 -1.14 -8.79 11.54
CA PRO A 76 -1.09 -7.60 10.69
C PRO A 76 0.13 -6.72 11.00
N LEU A 77 0.88 -6.37 9.96
CA LEU A 77 2.07 -5.52 10.00
C LEU A 77 1.86 -4.17 9.30
N GLY A 78 0.81 -4.06 8.49
CA GLY A 78 0.55 -2.87 7.70
C GLY A 78 -0.54 -3.07 6.66
N LEU A 79 -0.70 -2.07 5.81
CA LEU A 79 -1.65 -2.05 4.71
C LEU A 79 -0.91 -1.75 3.40
N LEU A 80 -1.33 -2.38 2.32
CA LEU A 80 -0.93 -2.07 0.96
C LEU A 80 -2.19 -1.92 0.11
N ASN A 81 -2.33 -0.81 -0.57
CA ASN A 81 -3.43 -0.59 -1.50
C ASN A 81 -2.92 -0.53 -2.93
N LEU A 82 -3.31 -1.47 -3.77
CA LEU A 82 -3.13 -1.40 -5.21
C LEU A 82 -4.41 -0.81 -5.80
N GLN A 83 -4.32 0.37 -6.35
CA GLN A 83 -5.44 1.08 -6.95
C GLN A 83 -5.28 1.09 -8.46
N LEU A 84 -6.27 0.54 -9.16
CA LEU A 84 -6.33 0.58 -10.61
C LEU A 84 -6.79 1.98 -11.04
N GLY A 85 -6.07 2.57 -11.97
CA GLY A 85 -6.41 3.86 -12.55
C GLY A 85 -7.49 3.76 -13.63
N ASP A 86 -7.93 4.92 -14.13
CA ASP A 86 -8.81 4.99 -15.31
C ASP A 86 -8.11 4.51 -16.60
N ASP A 87 -6.79 4.46 -16.60
CA ASP A 87 -5.97 3.83 -17.63
C ASP A 87 -5.86 2.33 -17.35
N GLU A 88 -6.44 1.50 -18.21
CA GLU A 88 -6.51 0.03 -18.07
C GLU A 88 -5.13 -0.66 -17.92
N GLY A 89 -4.04 0.02 -18.25
CA GLY A 89 -2.67 -0.53 -18.17
C GLY A 89 -1.89 -0.10 -16.95
N ALA A 90 -2.44 0.72 -16.05
CA ALA A 90 -1.69 1.33 -14.97
C ALA A 90 -2.37 1.15 -13.59
N ALA A 91 -1.52 1.05 -12.56
CA ALA A 91 -1.96 1.08 -11.17
C ALA A 91 -1.02 1.92 -10.31
N SER A 92 -1.50 2.35 -9.15
CA SER A 92 -0.70 2.95 -8.10
C SER A 92 -0.67 2.08 -6.84
N LEU A 93 0.45 2.12 -6.11
CA LEU A 93 0.61 1.47 -4.82
C LEU A 93 0.81 2.49 -3.71
N ALA A 94 0.02 2.36 -2.66
CA ALA A 94 0.20 3.06 -1.40
C ALA A 94 0.44 2.06 -0.27
N VAL A 95 1.43 2.33 0.59
CA VAL A 95 1.82 1.44 1.69
C VAL A 95 1.84 2.20 3.02
N SER A 96 1.32 1.56 4.07
CA SER A 96 1.41 2.04 5.45
C SER A 96 1.82 0.89 6.35
N VAL A 97 2.97 1.03 7.03
CA VAL A 97 3.50 0.02 7.97
C VAL A 97 3.18 0.42 9.40
N PHE A 98 2.64 -0.51 10.18
CA PHE A 98 2.30 -0.28 11.57
C PHE A 98 3.55 0.00 12.41
N PRO A 99 3.45 0.82 13.46
CA PRO A 99 4.61 1.30 14.23
C PRO A 99 5.57 0.20 14.65
N GLU A 100 5.03 -0.92 15.15
CA GLU A 100 5.80 -2.06 15.65
C GLU A 100 6.52 -2.87 14.57
N ALA A 101 6.18 -2.65 13.31
CA ALA A 101 6.77 -3.34 12.15
C ALA A 101 7.71 -2.47 11.32
N ARG A 102 7.86 -1.20 11.67
CA ARG A 102 8.76 -0.27 10.96
C ARG A 102 10.23 -0.67 11.11
N GLY A 103 11.05 -0.23 10.15
CA GLY A 103 12.50 -0.52 10.15
C GLY A 103 12.89 -1.95 9.80
N ARG A 104 11.93 -2.83 9.52
CA ARG A 104 12.14 -4.26 9.24
C ARG A 104 12.07 -4.62 7.74
N GLY A 105 11.98 -3.64 6.86
CA GLY A 105 11.89 -3.86 5.42
C GLY A 105 10.50 -4.28 4.92
N VAL A 106 9.48 -4.25 5.77
CA VAL A 106 8.10 -4.66 5.44
C VAL A 106 7.54 -3.88 4.26
N ALA A 107 7.72 -2.55 4.24
CA ALA A 107 7.22 -1.70 3.15
C ALA A 107 7.81 -2.08 1.79
N SER A 108 9.15 -2.22 1.71
CA SER A 108 9.83 -2.54 0.45
C SER A 108 9.45 -3.93 -0.08
N ARG A 109 9.31 -4.92 0.80
CA ARG A 109 8.82 -6.25 0.42
C ARG A 109 7.39 -6.21 -0.12
N ALA A 110 6.49 -5.53 0.59
CA ALA A 110 5.08 -5.41 0.20
C ALA A 110 4.92 -4.70 -1.14
N LEU A 111 5.62 -3.58 -1.35
CA LEU A 111 5.62 -2.85 -2.61
C LEU A 111 6.12 -3.71 -3.76
N ARG A 112 7.25 -4.42 -3.57
CA ARG A 112 7.81 -5.30 -4.59
C ARG A 112 6.83 -6.42 -4.95
N LEU A 113 6.32 -7.13 -3.95
CA LEU A 113 5.42 -8.26 -4.12
C LEU A 113 4.11 -7.86 -4.80
N GLY A 114 3.51 -6.73 -4.38
CA GLY A 114 2.29 -6.20 -4.99
C GLY A 114 2.49 -5.72 -6.43
N ALA A 115 3.62 -5.05 -6.72
CA ALA A 115 3.95 -4.58 -8.05
C ALA A 115 4.21 -5.74 -9.02
N GLU A 116 5.02 -6.74 -8.62
CA GLU A 116 5.29 -7.92 -9.44
C GLU A 116 4.01 -8.66 -9.79
N TRP A 117 3.12 -8.83 -8.82
CA TRP A 117 1.82 -9.45 -9.07
C TRP A 117 0.96 -8.63 -10.05
N GLY A 118 0.90 -7.32 -9.89
CA GLY A 118 0.17 -6.44 -10.80
C GLY A 118 0.69 -6.51 -12.23
N LEU A 119 2.01 -6.49 -12.41
CA LEU A 119 2.63 -6.56 -13.72
C LEU A 119 2.48 -7.94 -14.38
N ARG A 120 2.65 -9.04 -13.61
CA ARG A 120 2.65 -10.40 -14.16
C ARG A 120 1.27 -11.02 -14.31
N GLU A 121 0.41 -10.84 -13.26
CA GLU A 121 -0.87 -11.56 -13.19
C GLU A 121 -2.05 -10.70 -13.67
N LEU A 122 -2.02 -9.38 -13.44
CA LEU A 122 -3.03 -8.47 -13.97
C LEU A 122 -2.65 -7.92 -15.35
N GLY A 123 -1.42 -8.17 -15.82
CA GLY A 123 -0.95 -7.70 -17.12
C GLY A 123 -0.78 -6.19 -17.22
N LEU A 124 -0.55 -5.52 -16.09
CA LEU A 124 -0.33 -4.09 -16.09
C LEU A 124 0.96 -3.71 -16.82
N ALA A 125 0.94 -2.63 -17.56
CA ALA A 125 2.10 -2.07 -18.23
C ALA A 125 2.98 -1.24 -17.27
N ARG A 126 2.38 -0.75 -16.15
CA ARG A 126 3.04 0.13 -15.20
C ARG A 126 2.41 0.04 -13.81
N VAL A 127 3.25 0.03 -12.79
CA VAL A 127 2.84 0.25 -11.39
C VAL A 127 3.62 1.45 -10.86
N ALA A 128 2.91 2.47 -10.39
CA ALA A 128 3.48 3.66 -9.81
C ALA A 128 3.47 3.64 -8.28
N ALA A 129 4.37 4.39 -7.68
CA ALA A 129 4.36 4.72 -6.26
C ALA A 129 4.90 6.15 -6.08
N GLU A 130 4.43 6.83 -5.05
CA GLU A 130 4.86 8.19 -4.77
C GLU A 130 5.13 8.42 -3.28
N ALA A 131 5.93 9.42 -2.99
CA ALA A 131 6.19 9.86 -1.62
C ALA A 131 6.43 11.36 -1.58
N ALA A 132 5.94 12.03 -0.53
CA ALA A 132 6.29 13.42 -0.27
C ALA A 132 7.81 13.58 -0.19
N VAL A 133 8.36 14.66 -0.71
CA VAL A 133 9.82 14.90 -0.82
C VAL A 133 10.53 14.89 0.55
N ASP A 134 9.81 15.14 1.63
CA ASP A 134 10.30 15.11 3.02
C ASP A 134 10.12 13.75 3.70
N ASN A 135 9.59 12.74 2.98
CA ASN A 135 9.37 11.39 3.52
C ASN A 135 10.49 10.42 3.11
N ASP A 136 11.68 10.66 3.64
CA ASP A 136 12.85 9.82 3.35
C ASP A 136 12.65 8.33 3.59
N ALA A 137 11.84 7.97 4.59
CA ALA A 137 11.57 6.56 4.90
C ALA A 137 10.79 5.88 3.78
N SER A 138 9.76 6.56 3.25
CA SER A 138 8.97 6.06 2.12
C SER A 138 9.80 6.02 0.83
N ILE A 139 10.56 7.09 0.55
CA ILE A 139 11.46 7.15 -0.62
C ILE A 139 12.42 5.96 -0.61
N ARG A 140 13.14 5.72 0.50
CA ARG A 140 14.04 4.57 0.62
C ARG A 140 13.34 3.22 0.49
N ALA A 141 12.11 3.10 0.98
CA ALA A 141 11.36 1.85 0.86
C ALA A 141 10.97 1.55 -0.59
N ILE A 142 10.55 2.58 -1.33
CA ILE A 142 10.17 2.48 -2.75
C ILE A 142 11.41 2.14 -3.60
N GLU A 143 12.53 2.84 -3.40
CA GLU A 143 13.80 2.56 -4.09
C GLU A 143 14.29 1.13 -3.79
N LYS A 144 14.24 0.69 -2.53
CA LYS A 144 14.61 -0.67 -2.13
C LYS A 144 13.70 -1.75 -2.73
N ALA A 145 12.45 -1.41 -3.02
CA ALA A 145 11.53 -2.29 -3.74
C ALA A 145 11.87 -2.42 -5.24
N GLY A 146 12.84 -1.66 -5.74
CA GLY A 146 13.29 -1.70 -7.13
C GLY A 146 12.58 -0.75 -8.07
N PHE A 147 11.76 0.16 -7.55
CA PHE A 147 11.12 1.18 -8.38
C PHE A 147 12.14 2.19 -8.89
N VAL A 148 11.96 2.61 -10.14
CA VAL A 148 12.78 3.62 -10.79
C VAL A 148 12.21 5.01 -10.51
N ARG A 149 13.06 5.93 -10.04
CA ARG A 149 12.70 7.32 -9.82
C ARG A 149 12.53 8.04 -11.13
N GLU A 150 11.40 8.71 -11.34
CA GLU A 150 11.10 9.45 -12.58
C GLU A 150 11.27 10.97 -12.44
N GLY A 151 10.99 11.51 -11.26
CA GLY A 151 11.12 12.95 -11.03
C GLY A 151 10.33 13.44 -9.82
N ILE A 152 10.18 14.77 -9.75
CA ILE A 152 9.38 15.44 -8.73
C ILE A 152 8.18 16.11 -9.40
N LEU A 153 7.00 15.80 -8.90
CA LEU A 153 5.76 16.47 -9.26
C LEU A 153 5.48 17.56 -8.23
N ARG A 154 5.44 18.82 -8.68
CA ARG A 154 5.23 19.96 -7.79
C ARG A 154 3.78 20.07 -7.37
N ALA A 155 3.55 20.32 -6.07
CA ALA A 155 2.22 20.46 -5.46
C ALA A 155 1.24 19.32 -5.84
N HIS A 156 1.76 18.09 -5.99
CA HIS A 156 1.01 16.94 -6.47
C HIS A 156 0.27 16.23 -5.34
N CYS A 157 0.98 15.88 -4.27
CA CYS A 157 0.38 15.23 -3.12
C CYS A 157 -0.38 16.24 -2.26
N GLU A 158 -1.47 15.79 -1.67
CA GLU A 158 -2.25 16.57 -0.72
C GLU A 158 -2.30 15.82 0.61
N THR A 159 -2.08 16.51 1.71
CA THR A 159 -2.20 15.96 3.06
C THR A 159 -2.70 17.07 3.98
N HIS A 160 -3.80 16.83 4.69
CA HIS A 160 -4.45 17.78 5.60
C HIS A 160 -4.82 19.12 4.91
N GLY A 161 -5.21 19.06 3.64
CA GLY A 161 -5.58 20.24 2.83
C GLY A 161 -4.40 21.07 2.36
N GLU A 162 -3.16 20.63 2.62
CA GLU A 162 -1.94 21.27 2.12
C GLU A 162 -1.34 20.46 0.97
N ARG A 163 -0.86 21.16 -0.07
CA ARG A 163 -0.22 20.52 -1.21
C ARG A 163 1.29 20.51 -1.05
N HIS A 164 1.87 19.34 -1.34
CA HIS A 164 3.30 19.07 -1.22
C HIS A 164 3.88 18.55 -2.54
N ASP A 165 5.18 18.78 -2.75
CA ASP A 165 5.92 18.14 -3.83
C ASP A 165 6.10 16.65 -3.52
N CYS A 166 5.94 15.81 -4.54
CA CYS A 166 6.10 14.37 -4.43
C CYS A 166 7.13 13.82 -5.40
N VAL A 167 7.93 12.88 -4.94
CA VAL A 167 8.79 12.08 -5.81
C VAL A 167 7.94 10.97 -6.40
N MET A 168 7.95 10.87 -7.73
CA MET A 168 7.26 9.82 -8.48
C MET A 168 8.23 8.71 -8.84
N PHE A 169 7.75 7.48 -8.70
CA PHE A 169 8.46 6.24 -9.03
C PHE A 169 7.57 5.32 -9.84
N SER A 170 8.18 4.45 -10.62
CA SER A 170 7.45 3.38 -11.32
C SER A 170 8.24 2.09 -11.40
N LEU A 171 7.50 1.01 -11.63
CA LEU A 171 8.02 -0.29 -12.03
C LEU A 171 7.26 -0.72 -13.28
N VAL A 172 7.99 -1.21 -14.29
CA VAL A 172 7.44 -1.73 -15.56
C VAL A 172 7.94 -3.17 -15.79
N PRO A 173 7.34 -3.94 -16.71
CA PRO A 173 7.73 -5.34 -16.93
C PRO A 173 9.22 -5.56 -17.22
N SER A 174 9.91 -4.60 -17.88
CA SER A 174 11.34 -4.69 -18.16
C SER A 174 12.24 -4.53 -16.94
N ASP A 175 11.71 -4.11 -15.80
CA ASP A 175 12.47 -3.93 -14.55
C ASP A 175 12.41 -5.18 -13.66
N LEU A 176 11.65 -6.22 -14.07
CA LEU A 176 11.53 -7.50 -13.37
C LEU A 176 12.62 -8.46 -13.81
#